data_c85669f9d17fd4a530e9419e841c7563
#
_entry.id   c85669f9d17fd4a530e9419e841c7563
#
_cell.length_a   1.000
_cell.length_b   1.000
_cell.length_c   1.000
_cell.angle_alpha   90.00
_cell.angle_beta   90.00
_cell.angle_gamma   90.00
#
_symmetry.space_group_name_H-M   'P 1'
#
loop_
_entity.id
_entity.type
_entity.pdbx_description
1 polymer ?
#
loop_
_entity_poly.entity_id
_entity_poly.type
_entity_poly.pdbx_seq_one_letter_code
_entity_poly.pdbx_strand_id
1 'polypeptide(L)'
;MKKIILVILYLYLSIFSNSAIALVQVDITRGNLDPLPVAVSPLYIEPGSKEIKQDGKIIKNIGEEISKVIEVNFRRSGLFNPLKKDSFVQNPDIAHVKPRFEDWRLIKAQALVTGKVTVSDDKLRAEFRLWDVVAAKEMIALAFATTPDNWRRVAHIISDKIYQRLTGEEGYFD
;
A
#
# COMPACT_ATOMS: atom_id res chain seq x y z
N MET A 1 10.99 -23.95 -49.63
CA MET A 1 11.42 -22.66 -49.07
C MET A 1 10.28 -21.82 -48.50
N LYS A 2 9.19 -21.51 -49.22
CA LYS A 2 8.04 -20.70 -48.72
C LYS A 2 7.39 -21.24 -47.42
N LYS A 3 7.21 -22.58 -47.31
CA LYS A 3 6.62 -23.20 -46.10
C LYS A 3 7.51 -23.08 -44.85
N ILE A 4 8.83 -23.12 -44.99
CA ILE A 4 9.79 -22.97 -43.89
C ILE A 4 9.79 -21.52 -43.41
N ILE A 5 9.73 -20.54 -44.31
CA ILE A 5 9.64 -19.11 -43.98
C ILE A 5 8.36 -18.80 -43.18
N LEU A 6 7.22 -19.41 -43.58
CA LEU A 6 5.96 -19.26 -42.86
C LEU A 6 5.98 -19.83 -41.43
N VAL A 7 6.64 -20.96 -41.24
CA VAL A 7 6.81 -21.59 -39.91
C VAL A 7 7.71 -20.73 -39.02
N ILE A 8 8.81 -20.22 -39.57
CA ILE A 8 9.73 -19.32 -38.83
C ILE A 8 9.02 -18.01 -38.45
N LEU A 9 8.21 -17.44 -39.35
CA LEU A 9 7.43 -16.24 -39.09
C LEU A 9 6.37 -16.48 -38.00
N TYR A 10 5.71 -17.62 -38.00
CA TYR A 10 4.73 -18.01 -36.98
C TYR A 10 5.40 -18.22 -35.61
N LEU A 11 6.57 -18.85 -35.60
CA LEU A 11 7.37 -19.03 -34.37
C LEU A 11 7.85 -17.68 -33.82
N TYR A 12 8.23 -16.74 -34.67
CA TYR A 12 8.66 -15.41 -34.27
C TYR A 12 7.50 -14.58 -33.69
N LEU A 13 6.31 -14.67 -34.28
CA LEU A 13 5.11 -13.98 -33.75
C LEU A 13 4.65 -14.52 -32.37
N SER A 14 4.84 -15.81 -32.09
CA SER A 14 4.45 -16.41 -30.80
C SER A 14 5.38 -16.01 -29.63
N ILE A 15 6.58 -15.50 -29.90
CA ILE A 15 7.53 -15.07 -28.86
C ILE A 15 7.19 -13.67 -28.31
N PHE A 16 6.38 -12.87 -29.03
CA PHE A 16 5.96 -11.53 -28.61
C PHE A 16 4.60 -11.49 -27.91
N SER A 17 4.19 -12.58 -27.27
CA SER A 17 3.02 -12.55 -26.39
C SER A 17 3.36 -11.74 -25.13
N ASN A 18 3.19 -10.42 -25.19
CA ASN A 18 3.25 -9.57 -24.01
C ASN A 18 2.10 -9.98 -23.08
N SER A 19 2.44 -10.58 -21.95
CA SER A 19 1.47 -10.78 -20.87
C SER A 19 1.04 -9.41 -20.37
N ALA A 20 -0.16 -8.98 -20.70
CA ALA A 20 -0.78 -7.81 -20.11
C ALA A 20 -0.97 -8.07 -18.61
N ILE A 21 -0.12 -7.47 -17.78
CA ILE A 21 -0.28 -7.51 -16.33
C ILE A 21 -1.38 -6.49 -16.01
N ALA A 22 -2.58 -6.99 -15.72
CA ALA A 22 -3.65 -6.14 -15.19
C ALA A 22 -3.23 -5.65 -13.80
N LEU A 23 -2.97 -4.35 -13.67
CA LEU A 23 -2.67 -3.71 -12.39
C LEU A 23 -3.98 -3.55 -11.59
N VAL A 24 -3.94 -3.77 -10.28
CA VAL A 24 -5.10 -3.55 -9.40
C VAL A 24 -5.55 -2.09 -9.51
N GLN A 25 -6.80 -1.89 -9.91
CA GLN A 25 -7.46 -0.59 -10.02
C GLN A 25 -8.94 -0.74 -9.62
N VAL A 26 -9.45 0.22 -8.86
CA VAL A 26 -10.86 0.28 -8.48
C VAL A 26 -11.63 1.05 -9.56
N ASP A 27 -12.60 0.41 -10.19
CA ASP A 27 -13.51 1.08 -11.13
C ASP A 27 -14.69 1.69 -10.36
N ILE A 28 -14.64 3.00 -10.14
CA ILE A 28 -15.67 3.75 -9.39
C ILE A 28 -16.93 4.07 -10.21
N THR A 29 -16.97 3.70 -11.47
CA THR A 29 -18.10 4.03 -12.36
C THR A 29 -19.26 3.03 -12.29
N ARG A 30 -19.04 1.87 -11.66
CA ARG A 30 -20.06 0.83 -11.49
C ARG A 30 -20.80 0.96 -10.17
N GLY A 31 -22.11 1.03 -10.22
CA GLY A 31 -22.99 1.32 -9.07
C GLY A 31 -23.09 0.23 -7.99
N ASN A 32 -22.38 -0.89 -8.08
CA ASN A 32 -22.30 -1.92 -7.05
C ASN A 32 -20.87 -2.50 -7.03
N LEU A 33 -20.03 -1.92 -6.19
CA LEU A 33 -18.63 -2.31 -6.06
C LEU A 33 -18.45 -3.13 -4.78
N ASP A 34 -17.90 -4.32 -4.90
CA ASP A 34 -17.30 -5.00 -3.76
C ASP A 34 -16.05 -4.21 -3.36
N PRO A 35 -15.98 -3.66 -2.12
CA PRO A 35 -14.82 -2.87 -1.71
C PRO A 35 -13.53 -3.66 -1.81
N LEU A 36 -12.48 -3.06 -2.38
CA LEU A 36 -11.18 -3.69 -2.59
C LEU A 36 -10.55 -4.13 -1.26
N PRO A 37 -10.24 -5.42 -1.05
CA PRO A 37 -9.57 -5.88 0.16
C PRO A 37 -8.14 -5.35 0.23
N VAL A 38 -7.85 -4.49 1.22
CA VAL A 38 -6.54 -3.87 1.43
C VAL A 38 -5.97 -4.27 2.77
N ALA A 39 -4.76 -4.81 2.79
CA ALA A 39 -4.01 -4.98 4.03
C ALA A 39 -3.21 -3.70 4.33
N VAL A 40 -3.41 -3.12 5.51
CA VAL A 40 -2.63 -1.98 5.99
C VAL A 40 -1.76 -2.47 7.14
N SER A 41 -0.51 -2.81 6.84
CA SER A 41 0.46 -3.22 7.86
C SER A 41 0.80 -2.02 8.75
N PRO A 42 0.93 -2.20 10.08
CA PRO A 42 1.56 -1.18 10.90
C PRO A 42 2.89 -0.74 10.29
N LEU A 43 3.18 0.57 10.30
CA LEU A 43 4.48 1.04 9.84
C LEU A 43 5.55 0.59 10.84
N TYR A 44 6.64 0.05 10.32
CA TYR A 44 7.79 -0.31 11.14
C TYR A 44 8.41 0.93 11.77
N ILE A 45 8.67 0.89 13.07
CA ILE A 45 9.35 1.98 13.77
C ILE A 45 10.85 1.72 13.69
N GLU A 46 11.59 2.62 13.06
CA GLU A 46 13.04 2.51 12.93
C GLU A 46 13.69 2.55 14.32
N PRO A 47 14.63 1.65 14.65
CA PRO A 47 15.35 1.67 15.92
C PRO A 47 16.00 3.04 16.20
N GLY A 48 15.90 3.51 17.44
CA GLY A 48 16.37 4.84 17.82
C GLY A 48 15.36 5.97 17.60
N SER A 49 14.18 5.67 17.06
CA SER A 49 13.08 6.63 16.99
C SER A 49 12.61 7.03 18.39
N LYS A 50 12.31 8.33 18.55
CA LYS A 50 11.78 8.87 19.81
C LYS A 50 10.27 8.66 19.93
N GLU A 51 9.78 8.58 21.15
CA GLU A 51 8.34 8.58 21.42
C GLU A 51 7.75 9.97 21.18
N ILE A 52 6.53 10.01 20.67
CA ILE A 52 5.80 11.27 20.48
C ILE A 52 4.96 11.53 21.73
N LYS A 53 5.07 12.77 22.25
CA LYS A 53 4.19 13.27 23.31
C LYS A 53 3.23 14.28 22.72
N GLN A 54 1.93 13.99 22.79
CA GLN A 54 0.88 14.88 22.32
C GLN A 54 -0.22 15.00 23.37
N ASP A 55 -0.64 16.21 23.71
CA ASP A 55 -1.70 16.50 24.72
C ASP A 55 -1.44 15.79 26.06
N GLY A 56 -0.18 15.74 26.51
CA GLY A 56 0.24 15.09 27.75
C GLY A 56 0.23 13.55 27.72
N LYS A 57 -0.06 12.94 26.57
CA LYS A 57 -0.05 11.49 26.36
C LYS A 57 1.12 11.04 25.50
N ILE A 58 1.69 9.89 25.84
CA ILE A 58 2.75 9.26 25.06
C ILE A 58 2.10 8.35 24.03
N ILE A 59 2.46 8.56 22.75
CA ILE A 59 2.10 7.66 21.65
C ILE A 59 3.16 6.59 21.55
N LYS A 60 2.89 5.41 22.12
CA LYS A 60 3.86 4.31 22.21
C LYS A 60 4.17 3.66 20.87
N ASN A 61 3.21 3.62 19.96
CA ASN A 61 3.36 2.97 18.66
C ASN A 61 2.82 3.86 17.54
N ILE A 62 3.62 4.84 17.13
CA ILE A 62 3.25 5.78 16.08
C ILE A 62 3.00 5.10 14.73
N GLY A 63 3.72 4.02 14.42
CA GLY A 63 3.52 3.25 13.20
C GLY A 63 2.14 2.61 13.13
N GLU A 64 1.65 2.11 14.25
CA GLU A 64 0.29 1.58 14.36
C GLU A 64 -0.77 2.68 14.28
N GLU A 65 -0.55 3.81 14.94
CA GLU A 65 -1.50 4.92 14.92
C GLU A 65 -1.67 5.51 13.51
N ILE A 66 -0.58 5.68 12.75
CA ILE A 66 -0.63 6.09 11.34
C ILE A 66 -1.47 5.09 10.54
N SER A 67 -1.21 3.79 10.68
CA SER A 67 -1.94 2.74 9.97
C SER A 67 -3.42 2.72 10.32
N LYS A 68 -3.80 2.95 11.58
CA LYS A 68 -5.21 3.07 12.01
C LYS A 68 -5.93 4.23 11.31
N VAL A 69 -5.28 5.39 11.17
CA VAL A 69 -5.86 6.54 10.45
C VAL A 69 -6.09 6.18 8.99
N ILE A 70 -5.12 5.53 8.34
CA ILE A 70 -5.26 5.08 6.94
C ILE A 70 -6.43 4.10 6.80
N GLU A 71 -6.55 3.11 7.70
CA GLU A 71 -7.69 2.17 7.70
C GLU A 71 -9.05 2.87 7.85
N VAL A 72 -9.14 3.86 8.76
CA VAL A 72 -10.37 4.63 8.96
C VAL A 72 -10.74 5.40 7.70
N ASN A 73 -9.78 6.06 7.07
CA ASN A 73 -9.98 6.78 5.81
C ASN A 73 -10.49 5.84 4.71
N PHE A 74 -9.87 4.67 4.58
CA PHE A 74 -10.28 3.68 3.59
C PHE A 74 -11.70 3.17 3.82
N ARG A 75 -12.08 2.85 5.06
CA ARG A 75 -13.48 2.47 5.38
C ARG A 75 -14.46 3.59 5.03
N ARG A 76 -14.12 4.84 5.35
CA ARG A 76 -14.97 6.00 5.06
C ARG A 76 -15.21 6.23 3.57
N SER A 77 -14.26 5.88 2.72
CA SER A 77 -14.43 6.00 1.26
C SER A 77 -15.47 5.02 0.69
N GLY A 78 -15.73 3.91 1.38
CA GLY A 78 -16.59 2.84 0.87
C GLY A 78 -15.99 2.02 -0.28
N LEU A 79 -14.83 2.41 -0.81
CA LEU A 79 -14.18 1.74 -1.94
C LEU A 79 -13.18 0.67 -1.52
N PHE A 80 -12.76 0.69 -0.26
CA PHE A 80 -11.76 -0.21 0.30
C PHE A 80 -12.30 -0.95 1.52
N ASN A 81 -11.87 -2.20 1.66
CA ASN A 81 -12.15 -3.04 2.81
C ASN A 81 -10.83 -3.38 3.53
N PRO A 82 -10.41 -2.59 4.54
CA PRO A 82 -9.23 -2.89 5.33
C PRO A 82 -9.38 -4.22 6.07
N LEU A 83 -8.44 -5.12 5.83
CA LEU A 83 -8.41 -6.44 6.45
C LEU A 83 -8.02 -6.36 7.93
N LYS A 84 -8.49 -7.33 8.72
CA LYS A 84 -8.19 -7.41 10.15
C LYS A 84 -6.71 -7.73 10.38
N LYS A 85 -6.03 -7.00 11.26
CA LYS A 85 -4.61 -7.20 11.59
C LYS A 85 -4.31 -8.57 12.15
N ASP A 86 -5.25 -9.18 12.88
CA ASP A 86 -5.11 -10.52 13.45
C ASP A 86 -4.93 -11.62 12.40
N SER A 87 -5.27 -11.32 11.14
CA SER A 87 -5.04 -12.23 10.01
C SER A 87 -3.65 -12.12 9.39
N PHE A 88 -2.84 -11.13 9.79
CA PHE A 88 -1.53 -10.88 9.19
C PHE A 88 -0.50 -11.87 9.72
N VAL A 89 0.12 -12.61 8.80
CA VAL A 89 1.15 -13.61 9.13
C VAL A 89 2.54 -12.98 9.21
N GLN A 90 2.77 -11.95 8.40
CA GLN A 90 4.07 -11.30 8.29
C GLN A 90 4.17 -10.07 9.19
N ASN A 91 5.23 -10.01 10.00
CA ASN A 91 5.50 -8.87 10.87
C ASN A 91 5.91 -7.61 10.08
N PRO A 92 5.64 -6.40 10.58
CA PRO A 92 5.97 -5.13 9.92
C PRO A 92 7.46 -4.94 9.63
N ASP A 93 8.35 -5.43 10.50
CA ASP A 93 9.81 -5.36 10.37
C ASP A 93 10.34 -6.10 9.13
N ILE A 94 9.63 -7.14 8.68
CA ILE A 94 9.96 -7.89 7.48
C ILE A 94 9.18 -7.33 6.28
N ALA A 95 7.88 -7.08 6.46
CA ALA A 95 6.98 -6.68 5.39
C ALA A 95 7.37 -5.33 4.74
N HIS A 96 7.95 -4.38 5.49
CA HIS A 96 8.36 -3.09 4.96
C HIS A 96 9.58 -3.18 4.02
N VAL A 97 10.42 -4.21 4.17
CA VAL A 97 11.59 -4.44 3.31
C VAL A 97 11.17 -5.21 2.06
N LYS A 98 10.58 -6.39 2.26
CA LYS A 98 10.16 -7.28 1.17
C LYS A 98 8.96 -8.13 1.61
N PRO A 99 7.73 -7.82 1.12
CA PRO A 99 6.57 -8.63 1.42
C PRO A 99 6.69 -10.04 0.81
N ARG A 100 6.24 -11.04 1.55
CA ARG A 100 5.98 -12.38 1.01
C ARG A 100 4.53 -12.41 0.51
N PHE A 101 4.34 -12.18 -0.78
CA PHE A 101 3.02 -11.99 -1.37
C PHE A 101 2.09 -13.19 -1.21
N GLU A 102 2.64 -14.41 -1.09
CA GLU A 102 1.87 -15.63 -0.82
C GLU A 102 1.07 -15.52 0.48
N ASP A 103 1.68 -15.03 1.57
CA ASP A 103 1.03 -14.85 2.87
C ASP A 103 -0.16 -13.88 2.77
N TRP A 104 0.00 -12.82 1.99
CA TRP A 104 -1.04 -11.81 1.78
C TRP A 104 -2.17 -12.29 0.86
N ARG A 105 -1.85 -13.15 -0.13
CA ARG A 105 -2.86 -13.80 -0.97
C ARG A 105 -3.73 -14.78 -0.18
N LEU A 106 -3.16 -15.50 0.78
CA LEU A 106 -3.91 -16.44 1.64
C LEU A 106 -5.05 -15.73 2.39
N ILE A 107 -4.84 -14.49 2.83
CA ILE A 107 -5.88 -13.67 3.48
C ILE A 107 -6.70 -12.85 2.49
N LYS A 108 -6.57 -13.10 1.18
CA LYS A 108 -7.29 -12.45 0.09
C LYS A 108 -7.04 -10.95 -0.03
N ALA A 109 -5.89 -10.46 0.42
CA ALA A 109 -5.47 -9.09 0.14
C ALA A 109 -5.22 -8.92 -1.36
N GLN A 110 -5.77 -7.86 -1.95
CA GLN A 110 -5.47 -7.45 -3.33
C GLN A 110 -4.44 -6.33 -3.36
N ALA A 111 -4.49 -5.44 -2.39
CA ALA A 111 -3.47 -4.41 -2.19
C ALA A 111 -2.88 -4.52 -0.78
N LEU A 112 -1.62 -4.12 -0.64
CA LEU A 112 -0.91 -4.10 0.63
C LEU A 112 -0.19 -2.77 0.80
N VAL A 113 -0.39 -2.14 1.95
CA VAL A 113 0.35 -0.97 2.39
C VAL A 113 1.38 -1.40 3.42
N THR A 114 2.64 -1.09 3.17
CA THR A 114 3.75 -1.28 4.11
C THR A 114 4.55 0.00 4.24
N GLY A 115 5.41 0.10 5.23
CA GLY A 115 6.28 1.25 5.35
C GLY A 115 7.04 1.29 6.66
N LYS A 116 7.74 2.39 6.87
CA LYS A 116 8.46 2.66 8.10
C LYS A 116 8.33 4.11 8.53
N VAL A 117 8.54 4.35 9.81
CA VAL A 117 8.54 5.69 10.40
C VAL A 117 9.78 5.89 11.26
N THR A 118 10.37 7.06 11.13
CA THR A 118 11.49 7.53 11.96
C THR A 118 11.07 8.81 12.66
N VAL A 119 11.33 8.91 13.94
CA VAL A 119 11.02 10.10 14.76
C VAL A 119 12.29 10.62 15.45
N SER A 120 12.57 11.90 15.27
CA SER A 120 13.56 12.68 16.04
C SER A 120 12.84 13.77 16.83
N ASP A 121 13.59 14.68 17.49
CA ASP A 121 12.99 15.72 18.34
C ASP A 121 12.04 16.64 17.58
N ASP A 122 12.40 17.01 16.36
CA ASP A 122 11.73 18.02 15.54
C ASP A 122 11.14 17.46 14.24
N LYS A 123 11.39 16.19 13.94
CA LYS A 123 11.06 15.60 12.64
C LYS A 123 10.48 14.20 12.75
N LEU A 124 9.37 14.00 12.08
CA LEU A 124 8.81 12.69 11.75
C LEU A 124 8.96 12.47 10.25
N ARG A 125 9.50 11.32 9.86
CA ARG A 125 9.57 10.87 8.47
C ARG A 125 8.83 9.55 8.34
N ALA A 126 7.78 9.53 7.52
CA ALA A 126 7.04 8.32 7.17
C ALA A 126 7.31 7.95 5.70
N GLU A 127 7.78 6.75 5.49
CA GLU A 127 7.95 6.14 4.16
C GLU A 127 6.90 5.05 4.01
N PHE A 128 6.22 5.01 2.86
CA PHE A 128 5.26 3.96 2.59
C PHE A 128 5.42 3.41 1.18
N ARG A 129 4.96 2.18 1.01
CA ARG A 129 4.83 1.50 -0.28
C ARG A 129 3.45 0.90 -0.39
N LEU A 130 2.88 1.03 -1.56
CA LEU A 130 1.67 0.31 -1.96
C LEU A 130 2.07 -0.79 -2.94
N TRP A 131 1.59 -1.98 -2.68
CA TRP A 131 1.86 -3.16 -3.49
C TRP A 131 0.58 -3.72 -4.09
N ASP A 132 0.64 -4.14 -5.35
CA ASP A 132 -0.31 -5.07 -5.93
C ASP A 132 0.08 -6.48 -5.48
N VAL A 133 -0.77 -7.08 -4.65
CA VAL A 133 -0.50 -8.40 -4.07
C VAL A 133 -0.65 -9.51 -5.12
N VAL A 134 -1.58 -9.34 -6.06
CA VAL A 134 -1.85 -10.31 -7.13
C VAL A 134 -0.68 -10.35 -8.11
N ALA A 135 -0.26 -9.18 -8.60
CA ALA A 135 0.85 -9.04 -9.52
C ALA A 135 2.24 -9.15 -8.84
N ALA A 136 2.31 -9.14 -7.50
CA ALA A 136 3.54 -9.10 -6.70
C ALA A 136 4.45 -7.92 -7.09
N LYS A 137 3.86 -6.73 -7.29
CA LYS A 137 4.53 -5.55 -7.84
C LYS A 137 4.31 -4.31 -7.00
N GLU A 138 5.36 -3.50 -6.84
CA GLU A 138 5.23 -2.17 -6.24
C GLU A 138 4.47 -1.23 -7.19
N MET A 139 3.45 -0.56 -6.65
CA MET A 139 2.64 0.41 -7.38
C MET A 139 3.10 1.84 -7.17
N ILE A 140 3.51 2.17 -5.94
CA ILE A 140 3.98 3.48 -5.53
C ILE A 140 4.85 3.36 -4.27
N ALA A 141 5.90 4.15 -4.19
CA ALA A 141 6.73 4.34 -3.00
C ALA A 141 6.99 5.83 -2.80
N LEU A 142 6.60 6.37 -1.65
CA LEU A 142 6.76 7.78 -1.30
C LEU A 142 7.21 7.93 0.15
N ALA A 143 7.77 9.11 0.44
CA ALA A 143 8.18 9.51 1.78
C ALA A 143 7.73 10.93 2.06
N PHE A 144 7.20 11.15 3.26
CA PHE A 144 6.79 12.46 3.75
C PHE A 144 7.53 12.79 5.04
N ALA A 145 7.85 14.06 5.20
CA ALA A 145 8.46 14.57 6.41
C ALA A 145 7.63 15.72 6.97
N THR A 146 7.47 15.73 8.30
CA THR A 146 6.74 16.75 9.05
C THR A 146 7.29 16.84 10.47
N THR A 147 6.71 17.71 11.29
CA THR A 147 6.95 17.69 12.74
C THR A 147 6.18 16.53 13.41
N PRO A 148 6.65 16.01 14.56
CA PRO A 148 5.97 14.91 15.25
C PRO A 148 4.49 15.19 15.55
N ASP A 149 4.12 16.42 15.87
CA ASP A 149 2.74 16.81 16.19
C ASP A 149 1.77 16.67 15.01
N ASN A 150 2.30 16.75 13.78
CA ASN A 150 1.51 16.68 12.55
C ASN A 150 1.40 15.25 11.96
N TRP A 151 1.69 14.22 12.73
CA TRP A 151 1.70 12.84 12.26
C TRP A 151 0.36 12.40 11.62
N ARG A 152 -0.78 12.89 12.14
CA ARG A 152 -2.12 12.57 11.61
C ARG A 152 -2.27 13.07 10.18
N ARG A 153 -1.81 14.28 9.92
CA ARG A 153 -1.86 14.86 8.58
C ARG A 153 -1.07 14.02 7.58
N VAL A 154 0.10 13.51 7.98
CA VAL A 154 0.87 12.58 7.11
C VAL A 154 0.07 11.32 6.81
N ALA A 155 -0.65 10.76 7.78
CA ALA A 155 -1.50 9.60 7.54
C ALA A 155 -2.63 9.91 6.53
N HIS A 156 -3.23 11.10 6.58
CA HIS A 156 -4.24 11.54 5.60
C HIS A 156 -3.61 11.70 4.20
N ILE A 157 -2.47 12.37 4.09
CA ILE A 157 -1.73 12.53 2.81
C ILE A 157 -1.37 11.16 2.21
N ILE A 158 -0.93 10.20 3.03
CA ILE A 158 -0.67 8.82 2.57
C ILE A 158 -1.95 8.19 2.03
N SER A 159 -3.07 8.36 2.74
CA SER A 159 -4.37 7.84 2.30
C SER A 159 -4.79 8.43 0.94
N ASP A 160 -4.61 9.74 0.75
CA ASP A 160 -4.91 10.43 -0.51
C ASP A 160 -4.06 9.90 -1.67
N LYS A 161 -2.77 9.68 -1.44
CA LYS A 161 -1.87 9.15 -2.47
C LYS A 161 -2.21 7.72 -2.86
N ILE A 162 -2.60 6.89 -1.89
CA ILE A 162 -3.04 5.52 -2.16
C ILE A 162 -4.39 5.54 -2.88
N TYR A 163 -5.34 6.36 -2.42
CA TYR A 163 -6.64 6.54 -3.05
C TYR A 163 -6.47 6.94 -4.52
N GLN A 164 -5.70 7.99 -4.78
CA GLN A 164 -5.41 8.46 -6.13
C GLN A 164 -4.77 7.36 -7.01
N ARG A 165 -3.83 6.60 -6.45
CA ARG A 165 -3.16 5.53 -7.20
C ARG A 165 -4.08 4.38 -7.57
N LEU A 166 -5.05 4.06 -6.71
CA LEU A 166 -5.98 2.93 -6.90
C LEU A 166 -7.24 3.31 -7.70
N THR A 167 -7.70 4.56 -7.62
CA THR A 167 -8.93 5.00 -8.27
C THR A 167 -8.72 5.89 -9.49
N GLY A 168 -7.58 6.57 -9.55
CA GLY A 168 -7.33 7.63 -10.55
C GLY A 168 -7.86 9.00 -10.17
N GLU A 169 -8.67 9.10 -9.10
CA GLU A 169 -9.27 10.35 -8.62
C GLU A 169 -8.46 10.94 -7.45
N GLU A 170 -8.55 12.24 -7.25
CA GLU A 170 -7.89 12.89 -6.12
C GLU A 170 -8.46 12.43 -4.79
N GLY A 171 -7.58 12.23 -3.79
CA GLY A 171 -7.99 11.95 -2.42
C GLY A 171 -8.58 13.18 -1.73
N TYR A 172 -9.32 12.96 -0.64
CA TYR A 172 -10.07 14.00 0.09
C TYR A 172 -10.00 13.83 1.61
N PHE A 173 -8.92 13.22 2.10
CA PHE A 173 -8.77 12.91 3.54
C PHE A 173 -7.94 13.95 4.29
N ASP A 174 -7.05 14.73 3.61
CA ASP A 174 -6.24 15.80 4.21
C ASP A 174 -7.04 17.12 4.34
#